data_60380a735e4126d728be19dd27f9bfb7
#
_entry.id   60380a735e4126d728be19dd27f9bfb7
#
_cell.length_a   1.000
_cell.length_b   1.000
_cell.length_c   1.000
_cell.angle_alpha   90.00
_cell.angle_beta   90.00
_cell.angle_gamma   90.00
#
_symmetry.space_group_name_H-M   'P 1'
#
loop_
_entity.id
_entity.type
_entity.pdbx_description
1 polymer ?
#
loop_
_entity_poly.entity_id
_entity_poly.type
_entity_poly.pdbx_seq_one_letter_code
_entity_poly.pdbx_strand_id
1 'polypeptide(L)'
;SNNIIAVFQPHRYTRVQSLQAEFSKCFKKANSVLVMDVYAAGEKNINSFKIDKLIKSIEKNSNVEAFHLKSINLMTQYLDNKKKNLIIFMGAGDISNKAINFVNNYMNKN
;
A
#
# COMPACT_ATOMS: atom_id res chain seq x y z
N SER A 1 10.21 18.32 -8.48
CA SER A 1 8.97 17.62 -8.21
C SER A 1 9.20 16.34 -7.41
N ASN A 2 8.20 15.91 -6.67
CA ASN A 2 8.27 14.74 -5.81
C ASN A 2 7.56 13.55 -6.45
N ASN A 3 8.05 12.36 -6.15
CA ASN A 3 7.36 11.11 -6.44
C ASN A 3 6.79 10.58 -5.13
N ILE A 4 5.50 10.71 -4.93
CA ILE A 4 4.82 10.30 -3.69
C ILE A 4 4.26 8.91 -3.87
N ILE A 5 4.75 7.98 -3.05
CA ILE A 5 4.33 6.58 -3.07
C ILE A 5 3.64 6.27 -1.74
N ALA A 6 2.37 5.90 -1.78
CA ALA A 6 1.66 5.44 -0.60
C ALA A 6 1.71 3.92 -0.56
N VAL A 7 2.22 3.36 0.53
CA VAL A 7 2.25 1.91 0.75
C VAL A 7 1.22 1.59 1.81
N PHE A 8 0.18 0.88 1.43
CA PHE A 8 -0.98 0.65 2.27
C PHE A 8 -1.14 -0.84 2.56
N GLN A 9 -1.18 -1.20 3.85
CA GLN A 9 -1.53 -2.54 4.29
C GLN A 9 -2.90 -2.51 4.94
N PRO A 10 -3.94 -3.06 4.27
CA PRO A 10 -5.26 -3.15 4.88
C PRO A 10 -5.23 -4.07 6.11
N HIS A 11 -6.03 -3.73 7.11
CA HIS A 11 -6.09 -4.46 8.36
C HIS A 11 -7.46 -5.10 8.51
N ARG A 12 -7.51 -6.44 8.58
CA ARG A 12 -8.71 -7.27 8.66
C ARG A 12 -9.61 -7.17 7.43
N TYR A 13 -10.07 -8.29 6.95
CA TYR A 13 -10.95 -8.37 5.77
C TYR A 13 -12.27 -7.64 5.99
N THR A 14 -12.89 -7.83 7.16
CA THR A 14 -14.19 -7.22 7.46
C THR A 14 -14.10 -5.71 7.47
N ARG A 15 -13.02 -5.16 8.03
CA ARG A 15 -12.83 -3.71 8.10
C ARG A 15 -12.63 -3.11 6.70
N VAL A 16 -11.83 -3.77 5.89
CA VAL A 16 -11.57 -3.30 4.52
C VAL A 16 -12.85 -3.31 3.70
N GLN A 17 -13.63 -4.38 3.80
CA GLN A 17 -14.89 -4.50 3.06
C GLN A 17 -15.88 -3.41 3.46
N SER A 18 -16.02 -3.14 4.76
CA SER A 18 -16.99 -2.15 5.24
C SER A 18 -16.57 -0.72 4.94
N LEU A 19 -15.26 -0.45 4.81
CA LEU A 19 -14.72 0.90 4.62
C LEU A 19 -14.08 1.12 3.26
N GLN A 20 -14.28 0.19 2.32
CA GLN A 20 -13.59 0.22 1.03
C GLN A 20 -13.82 1.53 0.28
N ALA A 21 -15.04 2.05 0.27
CA ALA A 21 -15.34 3.29 -0.43
C ALA A 21 -14.54 4.48 0.15
N GLU A 22 -14.36 4.49 1.47
CA GLU A 22 -13.61 5.56 2.14
C GLU A 22 -12.12 5.43 1.92
N PHE A 23 -11.59 4.21 2.08
CA PHE A 23 -10.17 3.95 1.82
C PHE A 23 -9.79 4.31 0.39
N SER A 24 -10.67 4.00 -0.57
CA SER A 24 -10.36 4.23 -1.97
C SER A 24 -10.27 5.71 -2.34
N LYS A 25 -10.72 6.62 -1.47
CA LYS A 25 -10.66 8.06 -1.70
C LYS A 25 -9.47 8.74 -1.04
N CYS A 26 -8.69 8.02 -0.24
CA CYS A 26 -7.66 8.62 0.61
C CYS A 26 -6.38 8.99 -0.14
N PHE A 27 -6.19 8.55 -1.37
CA PHE A 27 -4.88 8.54 -2.02
C PHE A 27 -4.73 9.55 -3.14
N LYS A 28 -5.57 10.57 -3.18
CA LYS A 28 -5.63 11.51 -4.32
C LYS A 28 -4.33 12.27 -4.57
N LYS A 29 -3.52 12.46 -3.54
CA LYS A 29 -2.27 13.23 -3.65
C LYS A 29 -1.04 12.35 -3.92
N ALA A 30 -1.19 11.04 -3.94
CA ALA A 30 -0.10 10.15 -4.26
C ALA A 30 0.08 10.04 -5.77
N ASN A 31 1.29 9.76 -6.21
CA ASN A 31 1.57 9.42 -7.61
C ASN A 31 1.28 7.95 -7.89
N SER A 32 1.54 7.11 -6.90
CA SER A 32 1.20 5.69 -6.97
C SER A 32 0.83 5.17 -5.60
N VAL A 33 0.01 4.11 -5.59
CA VAL A 33 -0.41 3.43 -4.36
C VAL A 33 -0.03 1.97 -4.49
N LEU A 34 0.69 1.47 -3.51
CA LEU A 34 1.10 0.07 -3.44
C LEU A 34 0.30 -0.59 -2.33
N VAL A 35 -0.51 -1.57 -2.69
CA VAL A 35 -1.43 -2.21 -1.75
C VAL A 35 -0.88 -3.58 -1.39
N MET A 36 -0.55 -3.74 -0.11
CA MET A 36 -0.07 -5.01 0.43
C MET A 36 -1.25 -5.94 0.74
N ASP A 37 -0.96 -7.23 0.91
CA ASP A 37 -1.97 -8.19 1.31
C ASP A 37 -2.58 -7.78 2.66
N VAL A 38 -3.85 -8.11 2.85
CA VAL A 38 -4.56 -7.82 4.09
C VAL A 38 -3.85 -8.48 5.27
N TYR A 39 -3.60 -7.70 6.31
CA TYR A 39 -3.19 -8.25 7.60
C TYR A 39 -4.42 -8.80 8.29
N ALA A 40 -4.55 -10.11 8.30
CA ALA A 40 -5.80 -10.78 8.68
C ALA A 40 -6.11 -10.68 10.17
N ALA A 41 -5.10 -10.58 11.03
CA ALA A 41 -5.26 -10.51 12.48
C ALA A 41 -6.12 -11.68 13.01
N GLY A 42 -5.92 -12.88 12.47
CA GLY A 42 -6.67 -14.07 12.86
C GLY A 42 -7.97 -14.31 12.12
N GLU A 43 -8.44 -13.36 11.32
CA GLU A 43 -9.66 -13.55 10.53
C GLU A 43 -9.42 -14.51 9.36
N LYS A 44 -10.48 -15.19 8.97
CA LYS A 44 -10.49 -15.96 7.73
C LYS A 44 -11.12 -15.11 6.63
N ASN A 45 -10.67 -15.30 5.39
CA ASN A 45 -11.27 -14.61 4.25
C ASN A 45 -12.56 -15.32 3.83
N ILE A 46 -13.60 -15.23 4.68
CA ILE A 46 -14.85 -15.96 4.47
C ILE A 46 -15.78 -15.30 3.43
N ASN A 47 -15.54 -14.02 3.14
CA ASN A 47 -16.37 -13.27 2.19
C ASN A 47 -15.69 -13.14 0.83
N SER A 48 -14.69 -13.97 0.56
CA SER A 48 -13.97 -13.99 -0.72
C SER A 48 -13.44 -12.62 -1.12
N PHE A 49 -12.89 -11.88 -0.15
CA PHE A 49 -12.28 -10.58 -0.42
C PHE A 49 -11.17 -10.73 -1.47
N LYS A 50 -11.20 -9.87 -2.48
CA LYS A 50 -10.19 -9.87 -3.55
C LYS A 50 -9.46 -8.53 -3.56
N ILE A 51 -8.15 -8.59 -3.42
CA ILE A 51 -7.30 -7.40 -3.42
C ILE A 51 -7.43 -6.62 -4.72
N ASP A 52 -7.64 -7.30 -5.84
CA ASP A 52 -7.77 -6.65 -7.15
C ASP A 52 -8.97 -5.70 -7.21
N LYS A 53 -10.05 -6.03 -6.53
CA LYS A 53 -11.22 -5.16 -6.49
C LYS A 53 -10.94 -3.89 -5.70
N LEU A 54 -10.20 -4.01 -4.59
CA LEU A 54 -9.78 -2.84 -3.82
C LEU A 54 -8.88 -1.94 -4.65
N ILE A 55 -7.92 -2.52 -5.35
CA ILE A 55 -6.98 -1.77 -6.20
C ILE A 55 -7.75 -1.00 -7.27
N LYS A 56 -8.69 -1.63 -7.96
CA LYS A 56 -9.50 -0.96 -8.98
C LYS A 56 -10.33 0.17 -8.39
N SER A 57 -10.86 -0.03 -7.21
CA SER A 57 -11.63 1.00 -6.50
C SER A 57 -10.76 2.21 -6.16
N ILE A 58 -9.53 1.98 -5.69
CA ILE A 58 -8.58 3.05 -5.42
C ILE A 58 -8.25 3.83 -6.69
N GLU A 59 -7.96 3.12 -7.77
CA GLU A 59 -7.66 3.77 -9.05
C GLU A 59 -8.80 4.66 -9.51
N LYS A 60 -10.02 4.16 -9.41
CA LYS A 60 -11.21 4.89 -9.85
C LYS A 60 -11.49 6.10 -8.97
N ASN A 61 -11.48 5.91 -7.64
CA ASN A 61 -11.97 6.93 -6.72
C ASN A 61 -10.90 7.94 -6.31
N SER A 62 -9.63 7.56 -6.36
CA SER A 62 -8.52 8.46 -6.07
C SER A 62 -7.82 8.98 -7.32
N ASN A 63 -8.15 8.44 -8.49
CA ASN A 63 -7.53 8.82 -9.77
C ASN A 63 -6.01 8.71 -9.73
N VAL A 64 -5.52 7.59 -9.22
CA VAL A 64 -4.08 7.29 -9.12
C VAL A 64 -3.82 5.90 -9.65
N GLU A 65 -2.58 5.63 -10.02
CA GLU A 65 -2.18 4.26 -10.34
C GLU A 65 -2.01 3.46 -9.05
N ALA A 66 -2.56 2.26 -9.01
CA ALA A 66 -2.45 1.39 -7.85
C ALA A 66 -2.01 0.00 -8.26
N PHE A 67 -1.19 -0.63 -7.42
CA PHE A 67 -0.56 -1.91 -7.72
C PHE A 67 -0.60 -2.81 -6.49
N HIS A 68 -0.64 -4.11 -6.70
CA HIS A 68 -0.53 -5.09 -5.63
C HIS A 68 0.95 -5.26 -5.28
N LEU A 69 1.32 -4.96 -4.04
CA LEU A 69 2.68 -5.13 -3.56
C LEU A 69 2.78 -6.42 -2.75
N LYS A 70 3.31 -7.48 -3.37
CA LYS A 70 3.39 -8.79 -2.74
C LYS A 70 4.47 -8.87 -1.68
N SER A 71 5.54 -8.10 -1.82
CA SER A 71 6.63 -8.02 -0.87
C SER A 71 7.14 -6.58 -0.83
N ILE A 72 7.43 -6.09 0.36
CA ILE A 72 7.87 -4.70 0.52
C ILE A 72 9.18 -4.42 -0.22
N ASN A 73 10.03 -5.43 -0.40
CA ASN A 73 11.28 -5.26 -1.12
C ASN A 73 11.09 -4.92 -2.60
N LEU A 74 9.93 -5.26 -3.16
CA LEU A 74 9.60 -4.95 -4.54
C LEU A 74 9.27 -3.46 -4.73
N MET A 75 9.14 -2.71 -3.66
CA MET A 75 8.81 -1.28 -3.72
C MET A 75 9.88 -0.47 -4.46
N THR A 76 11.13 -0.94 -4.46
CA THR A 76 12.22 -0.24 -5.16
C THR A 76 11.95 -0.05 -6.65
N GLN A 77 11.11 -0.90 -7.23
CA GLN A 77 10.75 -0.80 -8.66
C GLN A 77 9.93 0.45 -8.96
N TYR A 78 9.35 1.07 -7.94
CA TYR A 78 8.48 2.23 -8.10
C TYR A 78 9.17 3.56 -7.79
N LEU A 79 10.44 3.50 -7.39
CA LEU A 79 11.22 4.70 -7.13
C LEU A 79 11.61 5.38 -8.44
N ASP A 80 11.62 6.70 -8.43
CA ASP A 80 12.05 7.51 -9.57
C ASP A 80 13.39 8.15 -9.23
N ASN A 81 14.45 7.75 -9.93
CA ASN A 81 15.80 8.24 -9.65
C ASN A 81 15.99 9.73 -9.95
N LYS A 82 15.09 10.31 -10.74
CA LYS A 82 15.19 11.72 -11.14
C LYS A 82 14.40 12.64 -10.23
N LYS A 83 13.70 12.10 -9.23
CA LYS A 83 12.84 12.85 -8.34
C LYS A 83 13.15 12.52 -6.90
N LYS A 84 12.71 13.38 -5.99
CA LYS A 84 12.70 13.06 -4.57
C LYS A 84 11.55 12.09 -4.31
N ASN A 85 11.88 10.93 -3.79
CA ASN A 85 10.88 9.90 -3.46
C ASN A 85 10.41 10.09 -2.03
N LEU A 86 9.10 10.27 -1.86
CA LEU A 86 8.45 10.34 -0.56
C LEU A 86 7.60 9.09 -0.41
N ILE A 87 7.93 8.26 0.58
CA ILE A 87 7.24 7.00 0.80
C ILE A 87 6.46 7.11 2.10
N ILE A 88 5.14 6.93 2.00
CA ILE A 88 4.24 7.01 3.15
C ILE A 88 3.69 5.62 3.42
N PHE A 89 4.02 5.08 4.59
CA PHE A 89 3.53 3.77 5.00
C PHE A 89 2.27 3.94 5.84
N MET A 90 1.19 3.26 5.45
CA MET A 90 -0.10 3.36 6.12
C MET A 90 -0.65 1.98 6.39
N GLY A 91 -1.20 1.79 7.60
CA GLY A 91 -1.81 0.54 7.98
C GLY A 91 -1.59 0.20 9.44
N ALA A 92 -2.04 -0.99 9.79
CA ALA A 92 -1.86 -1.57 11.12
C ALA A 92 -1.11 -2.90 11.01
N GLY A 93 -0.89 -3.56 12.14
CA GLY A 93 -0.14 -4.80 12.16
C GLY A 93 1.36 -4.54 12.10
N ASP A 94 2.06 -5.30 11.27
CA ASP A 94 3.53 -5.27 11.24
C ASP A 94 4.13 -4.34 10.18
N ILE A 95 3.33 -3.49 9.57
CA ILE A 95 3.80 -2.59 8.49
C ILE A 95 4.93 -1.68 8.98
N SER A 96 4.89 -1.23 10.23
CA SER A 96 5.92 -0.36 10.78
C SER A 96 7.28 -1.06 10.84
N ASN A 97 7.31 -2.32 11.28
CA ASN A 97 8.54 -3.10 11.32
C ASN A 97 9.07 -3.39 9.92
N LYS A 98 8.19 -3.70 8.99
CA LYS A 98 8.57 -3.93 7.59
C LYS A 98 9.17 -2.67 6.98
N ALA A 99 8.60 -1.51 7.28
CA ALA A 99 9.10 -0.23 6.80
C ALA A 99 10.50 0.06 7.32
N ILE A 100 10.71 -0.14 8.61
CA ILE A 100 12.02 0.06 9.23
C ILE A 100 13.06 -0.87 8.61
N ASN A 101 12.73 -2.15 8.47
CA ASN A 101 13.64 -3.13 7.87
C ASN A 101 13.96 -2.78 6.41
N PHE A 102 12.96 -2.34 5.65
CA PHE A 102 13.17 -1.93 4.27
C PHE A 102 14.16 -0.76 4.20
N VAL A 103 13.93 0.28 4.99
CA VAL A 103 14.79 1.48 5.00
C VAL A 103 16.22 1.10 5.38
N ASN A 104 16.39 0.30 6.42
CA ASN A 104 17.71 -0.13 6.88
C ASN A 104 18.44 -0.91 5.79
N ASN A 105 17.75 -1.85 5.14
CA ASN A 105 18.36 -2.65 4.08
C ASN A 105 18.72 -1.80 2.86
N TYR A 106 17.85 -0.87 2.50
CA TYR A 106 18.09 0.02 1.37
C TYR A 106 19.30 0.94 1.63
N MET A 107 19.37 1.52 2.82
CA MET A 107 20.47 2.42 3.20
C MET A 107 21.80 1.67 3.26
N ASN A 108 21.80 0.42 3.71
CA ASN A 108 23.02 -0.38 3.82
C ASN A 108 23.55 -0.83 2.46
N LYS A 109 22.70 -0.91 1.44
CA LYS A 109 23.11 -1.30 0.07
C LYS A 109 23.56 -0.11 -0.75
N ASN A 110 23.21 1.06 -0.35
CA ASN A 110 23.50 2.29 -1.07
C ASN A 110 24.30 3.25 -0.19
#